data_c41c7a0da44412390df5380f34593dd7
#
_entry.id   c41c7a0da44412390df5380f34593dd7
#
_cell.length_a   1.000
_cell.length_b   1.000
_cell.length_c   1.000
_cell.angle_alpha   90.00
_cell.angle_beta   90.00
_cell.angle_gamma   90.00
#
_symmetry.space_group_name_H-M   'P 1'
#
loop_
_entity.id
_entity.type
_entity.pdbx_description
1 polymer ?
#
loop_
_entity_poly.entity_id
_entity_poly.type
_entity_poly.pdbx_seq_one_letter_code
_entity_poly.pdbx_strand_id
1 'polypeptide(L)'
;MTWHYAKNGVKFGPVTSTELKRLASSGNLAPSDLVWKDGMNEWRPAVDVQGLFEGKASKGQASSTQIPRGVADAVNAKGLRPTGTISDMADRLSNATGVEKLDGFSLSEMFSETFSRHSPDDVERYFNVGGPDTTPPIEAIETSWPKPWAFFRTLIFSGILYGGLLLMWEQFKNPKTVPGLVMVGSFAVPIATVVLFFELNVRKNISIFQVVRWLLLGGVLSLIATSMNNMFIGSKLDFLGASVAGLTEEPAKMLILILVINDRRYPYILNGMLFGAAIGAGFAAFETAGYAFVVAQDIEWDLLKRGILSPFAHIAWTAMSAAALWRVKGSNPFRFRMLIDHRFVRVFVAAIILHMLWNTSWELPIFPIGKQLVLGVVAWIILLGLVQEGLKQVRFEKQAKLALQQSA
;
A
#
# COMPACT_ATOMS: atom_id res chain seq x y z
N MET A 1 -19.82 12.80 39.13
CA MET A 1 -20.09 12.94 37.68
C MET A 1 -18.93 12.34 36.96
N THR A 2 -19.20 11.38 36.06
CA THR A 2 -18.16 10.68 35.27
C THR A 2 -18.07 11.28 33.87
N TRP A 3 -16.86 11.45 33.41
CA TRP A 3 -16.54 11.96 32.09
C TRP A 3 -15.87 10.91 31.25
N HIS A 4 -16.07 11.00 29.95
CA HIS A 4 -15.27 10.32 28.93
C HIS A 4 -14.57 11.38 28.08
N TYR A 5 -13.40 11.06 27.58
CA TYR A 5 -12.70 11.93 26.63
C TYR A 5 -12.22 11.10 25.43
N ALA A 6 -12.08 11.74 24.28
CA ALA A 6 -11.56 11.11 23.08
C ALA A 6 -10.38 11.93 22.55
N LYS A 7 -9.26 11.25 22.35
CA LYS A 7 -8.01 11.81 21.83
C LYS A 7 -7.62 10.97 20.61
N ASN A 8 -7.37 11.65 19.49
CA ASN A 8 -7.04 11.00 18.21
C ASN A 8 -8.05 9.88 17.82
N GLY A 9 -9.34 10.11 18.09
CA GLY A 9 -10.41 9.14 17.78
C GLY A 9 -10.55 7.98 18.77
N VAL A 10 -9.70 7.86 19.78
CA VAL A 10 -9.75 6.81 20.81
C VAL A 10 -10.49 7.35 22.03
N LYS A 11 -11.51 6.59 22.50
CA LYS A 11 -12.30 6.92 23.71
C LYS A 11 -11.58 6.41 24.96
N PHE A 12 -11.50 7.28 25.98
CA PHE A 12 -10.97 7.00 27.31
C PHE A 12 -12.01 7.32 28.39
N GLY A 13 -11.87 6.75 29.54
CA GLY A 13 -12.76 6.92 30.69
C GLY A 13 -13.48 5.65 31.08
N PRO A 14 -14.34 5.69 32.11
CA PRO A 14 -14.79 6.89 32.83
C PRO A 14 -13.71 7.50 33.74
N VAL A 15 -13.63 8.85 33.78
CA VAL A 15 -12.78 9.62 34.67
C VAL A 15 -13.60 10.60 35.49
N THR A 16 -13.13 11.00 36.69
CA THR A 16 -13.76 12.02 37.49
C THR A 16 -13.52 13.42 36.94
N SER A 17 -14.36 14.42 37.32
CA SER A 17 -14.12 15.82 36.91
C SER A 17 -12.76 16.35 37.36
N THR A 18 -12.25 15.91 38.52
CA THR A 18 -10.95 16.27 39.04
C THR A 18 -9.82 15.70 38.19
N GLU A 19 -9.99 14.46 37.74
CA GLU A 19 -9.02 13.78 36.90
C GLU A 19 -9.00 14.35 35.47
N LEU A 20 -10.17 14.72 34.94
CA LEU A 20 -10.27 15.41 33.65
C LEU A 20 -9.55 16.77 33.71
N LYS A 21 -9.69 17.53 34.82
CA LYS A 21 -8.94 18.80 35.05
C LYS A 21 -7.44 18.56 35.13
N ARG A 22 -7.01 17.50 35.81
CA ARG A 22 -5.60 17.11 35.89
C ARG A 22 -5.01 16.79 34.51
N LEU A 23 -5.77 16.05 33.68
CA LEU A 23 -5.36 15.74 32.30
C LEU A 23 -5.21 17.01 31.44
N ALA A 24 -6.12 17.97 31.60
CA ALA A 24 -6.06 19.26 30.91
C ALA A 24 -4.85 20.11 31.39
N SER A 25 -4.62 20.19 32.72
CA SER A 25 -3.50 20.97 33.29
C SER A 25 -2.13 20.35 33.00
N SER A 26 -2.03 19.02 32.85
CA SER A 26 -0.78 18.31 32.50
C SER A 26 -0.51 18.27 30.99
N GLY A 27 -1.39 18.82 30.14
CA GLY A 27 -1.26 18.79 28.67
C GLY A 27 -1.61 17.43 28.04
N ASN A 28 -2.11 16.48 28.83
CA ASN A 28 -2.53 15.17 28.35
C ASN A 28 -3.94 15.18 27.71
N LEU A 29 -4.71 16.24 27.91
CA LEU A 29 -5.95 16.55 27.23
C LEU A 29 -5.78 17.91 26.54
N ALA A 30 -5.88 17.94 25.22
CA ALA A 30 -5.78 19.15 24.43
C ALA A 30 -7.13 19.89 24.37
N PRO A 31 -7.15 21.23 24.18
CA PRO A 31 -8.40 21.98 23.99
C PRO A 31 -9.29 21.47 22.87
N SER A 32 -8.71 20.90 21.84
CA SER A 32 -9.40 20.32 20.67
C SER A 32 -9.90 18.88 20.88
N ASP A 33 -9.45 18.18 21.94
CA ASP A 33 -9.92 16.83 22.24
C ASP A 33 -11.39 16.86 22.62
N LEU A 34 -12.13 15.78 22.33
CA LEU A 34 -13.54 15.72 22.61
C LEU A 34 -13.80 15.18 24.00
N VAL A 35 -14.83 15.71 24.69
CA VAL A 35 -15.28 15.24 25.99
C VAL A 35 -16.78 15.03 26.01
N TRP A 36 -17.23 14.07 26.81
CA TRP A 36 -18.62 13.72 26.97
C TRP A 36 -18.92 13.25 28.41
N LYS A 37 -20.10 13.57 28.92
CA LYS A 37 -20.64 13.05 30.16
C LYS A 37 -22.12 12.69 30.03
N ASP A 38 -22.64 11.89 30.94
CA ASP A 38 -24.06 11.56 30.98
C ASP A 38 -24.93 12.82 31.00
N GLY A 39 -25.92 12.85 30.10
CA GLY A 39 -26.80 14.00 29.89
C GLY A 39 -26.40 14.95 28.80
N MET A 40 -25.25 14.72 28.11
CA MET A 40 -24.86 15.45 26.89
C MET A 40 -25.36 14.69 25.65
N ASN A 41 -26.02 15.42 24.73
CA ASN A 41 -26.55 14.83 23.51
C ASN A 41 -25.41 14.46 22.49
N GLU A 42 -24.26 15.10 22.59
CA GLU A 42 -23.12 14.91 21.68
C GLU A 42 -21.78 15.18 22.36
N TRP A 43 -20.71 14.70 21.75
CA TRP A 43 -19.35 15.00 22.16
C TRP A 43 -19.02 16.46 21.82
N ARG A 44 -18.34 17.18 22.76
CA ARG A 44 -17.92 18.58 22.57
C ARG A 44 -16.42 18.73 22.74
N PRO A 45 -15.80 19.72 22.08
CA PRO A 45 -14.41 20.06 22.32
C PRO A 45 -14.18 20.38 23.80
N ALA A 46 -13.06 19.94 24.34
CA ALA A 46 -12.72 20.12 25.76
C ALA A 46 -12.62 21.60 26.16
N VAL A 47 -12.28 22.48 25.21
CA VAL A 47 -12.22 23.93 25.42
C VAL A 47 -13.61 24.52 25.75
N ASP A 48 -14.68 23.89 25.31
CA ASP A 48 -16.07 24.36 25.53
C ASP A 48 -16.59 24.02 26.95
N VAL A 49 -15.81 23.25 27.73
CA VAL A 49 -16.14 22.90 29.09
C VAL A 49 -15.61 23.94 30.04
N GLN A 50 -16.53 24.75 30.60
CA GLN A 50 -16.23 25.84 31.50
C GLN A 50 -15.39 25.37 32.69
N GLY A 51 -14.27 26.04 32.98
CA GLY A 51 -13.38 25.74 34.11
C GLY A 51 -12.44 24.55 33.90
N LEU A 52 -12.31 24.02 32.68
CA LEU A 52 -11.36 22.93 32.37
C LEU A 52 -9.93 23.45 32.07
N PHE A 53 -9.82 24.62 31.42
CA PHE A 53 -8.56 25.26 31.03
C PHE A 53 -8.35 26.63 31.70
N GLU A 54 -9.08 27.00 32.76
CA GLU A 54 -8.91 28.24 33.50
C GLU A 54 -7.61 28.19 34.33
N GLY A 55 -6.55 28.75 33.76
CA GLY A 55 -5.25 28.86 34.45
C GLY A 55 -4.14 29.58 33.69
N LYS A 56 -4.36 29.96 32.43
CA LYS A 56 -3.41 30.74 31.60
C LYS A 56 -4.12 31.76 30.71
N ALA A 57 -4.97 32.59 31.27
CA ALA A 57 -5.32 33.86 30.63
C ALA A 57 -4.50 34.96 31.27
N SER A 58 -3.30 35.19 30.78
CA SER A 58 -2.53 36.39 31.02
C SER A 58 -3.29 37.61 30.47
N LYS A 59 -3.56 38.58 31.33
CA LYS A 59 -4.05 39.92 30.99
C LYS A 59 -3.17 40.53 29.90
N GLY A 60 -3.75 40.69 28.71
CA GLY A 60 -3.22 41.51 27.65
C GLY A 60 -4.38 42.34 27.09
N GLN A 61 -4.37 43.64 27.40
CA GLN A 61 -5.31 44.65 27.01
C GLN A 61 -5.64 44.57 25.49
N ALA A 62 -6.92 44.65 25.18
CA ALA A 62 -7.40 44.99 23.86
C ALA A 62 -6.91 46.40 23.48
N SER A 63 -5.92 46.44 22.59
CA SER A 63 -5.60 47.60 21.80
C SER A 63 -6.08 47.33 20.39
N SER A 64 -7.15 47.99 20.00
CA SER A 64 -7.70 48.01 18.64
C SER A 64 -6.74 48.74 17.72
N THR A 65 -5.78 48.04 17.14
CA THR A 65 -5.02 48.58 16.02
C THR A 65 -5.64 47.93 14.78
N GLN A 66 -6.44 48.74 14.06
CA GLN A 66 -6.95 48.39 12.75
C GLN A 66 -5.80 48.16 11.78
N ILE A 67 -5.59 46.89 11.40
CA ILE A 67 -4.73 46.52 10.26
C ILE A 67 -5.43 47.03 9.00
N PRO A 68 -4.78 47.83 8.12
CA PRO A 68 -5.36 48.25 6.87
C PRO A 68 -5.82 47.06 6.02
N ARG A 69 -7.06 47.06 5.57
CA ARG A 69 -7.68 45.94 4.77
C ARG A 69 -6.85 45.48 3.56
N GLY A 70 -6.00 46.34 3.00
CA GLY A 70 -5.16 46.00 1.86
C GLY A 70 -4.00 45.00 2.14
N VAL A 71 -3.61 44.78 3.41
CA VAL A 71 -2.54 43.82 3.76
C VAL A 71 -3.10 42.41 4.01
N ALA A 72 -4.33 42.33 4.56
CA ALA A 72 -5.02 41.06 4.75
C ALA A 72 -5.40 40.41 3.41
N ASP A 73 -5.82 41.22 2.41
CA ASP A 73 -6.14 40.71 1.09
C ASP A 73 -4.89 40.30 0.28
N ALA A 74 -3.73 40.95 0.52
CA ALA A 74 -2.47 40.59 -0.12
C ALA A 74 -1.84 39.31 0.47
N VAL A 75 -2.10 39.00 1.73
CA VAL A 75 -1.65 37.75 2.38
C VAL A 75 -2.57 36.59 1.99
N ASN A 76 -3.86 36.84 1.80
CA ASN A 76 -4.79 35.81 1.32
C ASN A 76 -4.74 35.59 -0.20
N ALA A 77 -4.32 36.59 -0.99
CA ALA A 77 -4.16 36.47 -2.44
C ALA A 77 -2.83 35.80 -2.87
N LYS A 78 -1.85 35.75 -1.98
CA LYS A 78 -0.64 34.92 -2.12
C LYS A 78 -0.64 33.84 -1.04
N GLY A 79 -1.58 32.93 -1.14
CA GLY A 79 -1.49 31.63 -0.49
C GLY A 79 -0.26 30.91 -0.99
N LEU A 80 0.91 31.22 -0.46
CA LEU A 80 2.09 30.38 -0.51
C LEU A 80 1.79 29.16 0.38
N ARG A 81 1.00 28.22 -0.18
CA ARG A 81 1.09 26.83 0.26
C ARG A 81 2.53 26.42 -0.03
N PRO A 82 3.24 25.77 0.91
CA PRO A 82 4.53 25.20 0.60
C PRO A 82 4.35 24.28 -0.60
N THR A 83 4.80 24.72 -1.78
CA THR A 83 4.76 23.95 -3.00
C THR A 83 5.74 22.80 -2.81
N GLY A 84 5.22 21.58 -2.58
CA GLY A 84 6.05 20.39 -2.50
C GLY A 84 5.78 19.45 -1.32
N THR A 85 4.63 19.54 -0.65
CA THR A 85 4.28 18.53 0.36
C THR A 85 3.90 17.20 -0.29
N ILE A 86 4.11 16.08 0.41
CA ILE A 86 3.68 14.74 -0.01
C ILE A 86 2.18 14.74 -0.35
N SER A 87 1.38 15.54 0.36
CA SER A 87 -0.04 15.75 0.09
C SER A 87 -0.30 16.35 -1.30
N ASP A 88 0.45 17.40 -1.70
CA ASP A 88 0.28 18.03 -3.01
C ASP A 88 0.69 17.07 -4.15
N MET A 89 1.71 16.26 -3.92
CA MET A 89 2.12 15.21 -4.86
C MET A 89 1.04 14.13 -4.97
N ALA A 90 0.48 13.68 -3.85
CA ALA A 90 -0.61 12.71 -3.83
C ALA A 90 -1.86 13.23 -4.56
N ASP A 91 -2.22 14.51 -4.37
CA ASP A 91 -3.33 15.15 -5.07
C ASP A 91 -3.10 15.22 -6.59
N ARG A 92 -1.90 15.58 -7.03
CA ARG A 92 -1.54 15.60 -8.47
C ARG A 92 -1.59 14.22 -9.10
N LEU A 93 -1.06 13.19 -8.39
CA LEU A 93 -1.09 11.82 -8.85
C LEU A 93 -2.52 11.27 -8.93
N SER A 94 -3.34 11.55 -7.91
CA SER A 94 -4.76 11.19 -7.88
C SER A 94 -5.50 11.78 -9.10
N ASN A 95 -5.30 13.06 -9.37
CA ASN A 95 -5.91 13.72 -10.53
C ASN A 95 -5.40 13.16 -11.88
N ALA A 96 -4.10 12.87 -12.00
CA ALA A 96 -3.51 12.34 -13.22
C ALA A 96 -3.97 10.90 -13.51
N THR A 97 -3.97 10.04 -12.48
CA THR A 97 -4.32 8.62 -12.62
C THR A 97 -5.81 8.34 -12.49
N GLY A 98 -6.61 9.32 -12.00
CA GLY A 98 -8.02 9.16 -11.70
C GLY A 98 -8.29 8.18 -10.56
N VAL A 99 -7.32 7.99 -9.67
CA VAL A 99 -7.44 7.22 -8.43
C VAL A 99 -7.95 8.16 -7.33
N GLU A 100 -8.75 7.66 -6.40
CA GLU A 100 -9.28 8.46 -5.29
C GLU A 100 -8.17 8.98 -4.36
N LYS A 101 -8.41 10.16 -3.77
CA LYS A 101 -7.57 10.71 -2.71
C LYS A 101 -7.68 9.86 -1.47
N LEU A 102 -6.56 9.69 -0.76
CA LEU A 102 -6.51 8.94 0.49
C LEU A 102 -7.32 9.65 1.57
N ASP A 103 -8.21 8.91 2.22
CA ASP A 103 -9.04 9.38 3.34
C ASP A 103 -8.95 8.39 4.49
N GLY A 104 -8.68 8.90 5.71
CA GLY A 104 -8.55 8.09 6.92
C GLY A 104 -7.38 7.10 6.91
N PHE A 105 -6.40 7.25 6.03
CA PHE A 105 -5.22 6.41 5.99
C PHE A 105 -4.15 6.90 6.98
N SER A 106 -3.65 6.00 7.81
CA SER A 106 -2.52 6.23 8.70
C SER A 106 -1.54 5.06 8.61
N LEU A 107 -0.30 5.35 8.21
CA LEU A 107 0.74 4.33 8.08
C LEU A 107 1.06 3.69 9.44
N SER A 108 1.10 4.47 10.51
CA SER A 108 1.37 3.98 11.87
C SER A 108 0.25 3.08 12.39
N GLU A 109 -1.01 3.40 12.05
CA GLU A 109 -2.16 2.58 12.45
C GLU A 109 -2.21 1.28 11.62
N MET A 110 -1.91 1.35 10.34
CA MET A 110 -1.86 0.19 9.46
C MET A 110 -0.93 -0.90 10.02
N PHE A 111 0.20 -0.55 10.60
CA PHE A 111 1.17 -1.50 11.14
C PHE A 111 1.11 -1.69 12.66
N SER A 112 0.06 -1.22 13.32
CA SER A 112 -0.09 -1.28 14.79
C SER A 112 -0.19 -2.71 15.34
N GLU A 113 -0.68 -3.68 14.57
CA GLU A 113 -0.87 -5.07 14.97
C GLU A 113 0.35 -5.98 14.71
N THR A 114 1.44 -5.44 14.14
CA THR A 114 2.63 -6.23 13.74
C THR A 114 3.21 -7.09 14.85
N PHE A 115 3.22 -6.58 16.09
CA PHE A 115 3.77 -7.28 17.26
C PHE A 115 2.72 -7.88 18.19
N SER A 116 1.44 -7.85 17.79
CA SER A 116 0.36 -8.50 18.55
C SER A 116 0.58 -10.00 18.63
N ARG A 117 0.20 -10.63 19.76
CA ARG A 117 0.35 -12.09 19.92
C ARG A 117 -0.73 -12.84 19.16
N HIS A 118 -0.32 -13.80 18.35
CA HIS A 118 -1.21 -14.73 17.65
C HIS A 118 -0.84 -16.16 18.02
N SER A 119 -1.83 -17.01 18.31
CA SER A 119 -1.59 -18.43 18.50
C SER A 119 -1.29 -19.11 17.15
N PRO A 120 -0.67 -20.30 17.15
CA PRO A 120 -0.48 -21.07 15.92
C PRO A 120 -1.80 -21.32 15.17
N ASP A 121 -2.88 -21.64 15.89
CA ASP A 121 -4.22 -21.86 15.32
C ASP A 121 -4.79 -20.59 14.69
N ASP A 122 -4.52 -19.42 15.25
CA ASP A 122 -4.95 -18.14 14.65
C ASP A 122 -4.20 -17.88 13.35
N VAL A 123 -2.90 -18.18 13.31
CA VAL A 123 -2.09 -18.08 12.09
C VAL A 123 -2.61 -19.02 11.01
N GLU A 124 -2.86 -20.29 11.33
CA GLU A 124 -3.39 -21.26 10.37
C GLU A 124 -4.75 -20.84 9.84
N ARG A 125 -5.68 -20.43 10.71
CA ARG A 125 -7.00 -19.92 10.29
C ARG A 125 -6.90 -18.67 9.43
N TYR A 126 -5.96 -17.80 9.72
CA TYR A 126 -5.76 -16.56 8.96
C TYR A 126 -5.38 -16.83 7.51
N PHE A 127 -4.55 -17.85 7.26
CA PHE A 127 -4.12 -18.25 5.92
C PHE A 127 -5.04 -19.29 5.25
N ASN A 128 -5.85 -20.01 6.03
CA ASN A 128 -6.80 -21.00 5.50
C ASN A 128 -8.12 -20.35 5.06
N VAL A 129 -8.03 -19.41 4.11
CA VAL A 129 -9.17 -18.67 3.56
C VAL A 129 -9.18 -18.77 2.03
N GLY A 130 -10.28 -18.37 1.41
CA GLY A 130 -10.39 -18.19 -0.04
C GLY A 130 -10.74 -19.46 -0.82
N GLY A 131 -11.01 -20.57 -0.12
CA GLY A 131 -11.65 -21.74 -0.70
C GLY A 131 -13.18 -21.60 -0.77
N PRO A 132 -13.90 -22.55 -1.42
CA PRO A 132 -15.36 -22.52 -1.48
C PRO A 132 -16.00 -22.46 -0.09
N ASP A 133 -15.48 -23.24 0.87
CA ASP A 133 -16.03 -23.38 2.22
C ASP A 133 -15.33 -22.48 3.25
N THR A 134 -14.20 -21.86 2.90
CA THR A 134 -13.38 -21.06 3.81
C THR A 134 -13.38 -19.57 3.48
N THR A 135 -14.12 -19.14 2.45
CA THR A 135 -14.34 -17.72 2.18
C THR A 135 -15.38 -17.16 3.14
N PRO A 136 -15.01 -16.17 4.00
CA PRO A 136 -15.97 -15.60 4.97
C PRO A 136 -17.17 -14.98 4.27
N PRO A 137 -18.38 -15.02 4.87
CA PRO A 137 -19.52 -14.28 4.37
C PRO A 137 -19.23 -12.78 4.38
N ILE A 138 -19.78 -12.03 3.41
CA ILE A 138 -19.43 -10.61 3.25
C ILE A 138 -19.85 -9.77 4.46
N GLU A 139 -20.87 -10.18 5.18
CA GLU A 139 -21.37 -9.54 6.39
C GLU A 139 -20.34 -9.55 7.53
N ALA A 140 -19.49 -10.59 7.59
CA ALA A 140 -18.43 -10.73 8.59
C ALA A 140 -17.15 -9.98 8.23
N ILE A 141 -17.05 -9.43 7.01
CA ILE A 141 -15.83 -8.75 6.55
C ILE A 141 -15.69 -7.38 7.22
N GLU A 142 -14.55 -7.11 7.81
CA GLU A 142 -14.16 -5.77 8.22
C GLU A 142 -13.73 -4.95 7.02
N THR A 143 -14.25 -3.72 6.88
CA THR A 143 -14.02 -2.84 5.73
C THR A 143 -13.27 -1.56 6.10
N SER A 144 -12.69 -1.50 7.29
CA SER A 144 -11.69 -0.51 7.69
C SER A 144 -10.35 -0.78 6.99
N TRP A 145 -9.42 0.15 7.11
CA TRP A 145 -8.06 -0.10 6.66
C TRP A 145 -7.50 -1.34 7.36
N PRO A 146 -7.02 -2.35 6.60
CA PRO A 146 -6.47 -3.56 7.18
C PRO A 146 -5.19 -3.26 7.96
N LYS A 147 -4.93 -4.08 8.98
CA LYS A 147 -3.73 -4.03 9.83
C LYS A 147 -2.88 -5.28 9.59
N PRO A 148 -2.09 -5.31 8.51
CA PRO A 148 -1.24 -6.44 8.18
C PRO A 148 -0.19 -6.65 9.28
N TRP A 149 -0.12 -7.85 9.80
CA TRP A 149 0.82 -8.25 10.83
C TRP A 149 1.77 -9.36 10.35
N ALA A 150 1.30 -10.21 9.45
CA ALA A 150 2.08 -11.32 8.94
C ALA A 150 3.21 -10.84 8.00
N PHE A 151 2.97 -9.78 7.23
CA PHE A 151 3.96 -9.17 6.35
C PHE A 151 5.28 -8.89 7.05
N PHE A 152 5.26 -8.10 8.13
CA PHE A 152 6.49 -7.73 8.82
C PHE A 152 7.20 -8.90 9.46
N ARG A 153 6.46 -9.87 10.00
CA ARG A 153 7.06 -11.09 10.56
C ARG A 153 7.76 -11.90 9.49
N THR A 154 7.12 -12.07 8.33
CA THR A 154 7.72 -12.73 7.18
C THR A 154 8.96 -11.99 6.71
N LEU A 155 8.90 -10.66 6.63
CA LEU A 155 10.03 -9.82 6.22
C LEU A 155 11.21 -9.92 7.19
N ILE A 156 10.96 -9.81 8.51
CA ILE A 156 11.99 -9.92 9.55
C ILE A 156 12.62 -11.30 9.52
N PHE A 157 11.81 -12.36 9.49
CA PHE A 157 12.30 -13.73 9.42
C PHE A 157 13.17 -13.99 8.19
N SER A 158 12.72 -13.50 7.03
CA SER A 158 13.46 -13.57 5.77
C SER A 158 14.79 -12.81 5.84
N GLY A 159 14.79 -11.64 6.49
CA GLY A 159 16.01 -10.84 6.71
C GLY A 159 17.02 -11.56 7.59
N ILE A 160 16.55 -12.23 8.66
CA ILE A 160 17.41 -13.05 9.52
C ILE A 160 18.02 -14.22 8.74
N LEU A 161 17.22 -14.91 7.93
CA LEU A 161 17.71 -16.02 7.09
C LEU A 161 18.77 -15.53 6.08
N TYR A 162 18.49 -14.43 5.38
CA TYR A 162 19.45 -13.87 4.44
C TYR A 162 20.73 -13.43 5.12
N GLY A 163 20.63 -12.71 6.24
CA GLY A 163 21.79 -12.29 7.04
C GLY A 163 22.62 -13.47 7.55
N GLY A 164 21.97 -14.54 8.00
CA GLY A 164 22.64 -15.78 8.41
C GLY A 164 23.42 -16.45 7.26
N LEU A 165 22.80 -16.54 6.07
CA LEU A 165 23.46 -17.08 4.86
C LEU A 165 24.63 -16.20 4.43
N LEU A 166 24.46 -14.87 4.49
CA LEU A 166 25.51 -13.91 4.14
C LEU A 166 26.71 -14.04 5.09
N LEU A 167 26.46 -14.12 6.40
CA LEU A 167 27.53 -14.35 7.40
C LEU A 167 28.28 -15.66 7.14
N MET A 168 27.57 -16.73 6.81
CA MET A 168 28.22 -18.02 6.48
C MET A 168 29.05 -17.91 5.21
N TRP A 169 28.55 -17.21 4.20
CA TRP A 169 29.31 -16.94 2.97
C TRP A 169 30.56 -16.11 3.25
N GLU A 170 30.43 -14.99 3.97
CA GLU A 170 31.55 -14.09 4.28
C GLU A 170 32.63 -14.80 5.10
N GLN A 171 32.24 -15.57 6.13
CA GLN A 171 33.18 -16.24 7.02
C GLN A 171 33.88 -17.43 6.37
N PHE A 172 33.17 -18.26 5.61
CA PHE A 172 33.66 -19.54 5.14
C PHE A 172 33.88 -19.60 3.64
N LYS A 173 33.43 -18.60 2.89
CA LYS A 173 33.45 -18.56 1.40
C LYS A 173 33.01 -19.90 0.77
N ASN A 174 32.02 -20.56 1.40
CA ASN A 174 31.56 -21.90 0.99
C ASN A 174 30.60 -21.76 -0.21
N PRO A 175 30.97 -22.24 -1.41
CA PRO A 175 30.11 -22.12 -2.59
C PRO A 175 28.73 -22.75 -2.45
N LYS A 176 28.55 -23.70 -1.51
CA LYS A 176 27.26 -24.35 -1.23
C LYS A 176 26.23 -23.41 -0.59
N THR A 177 26.65 -22.26 -0.06
CA THR A 177 25.73 -21.24 0.47
C THR A 177 25.15 -20.34 -0.62
N VAL A 178 25.78 -20.24 -1.79
CA VAL A 178 25.39 -19.35 -2.89
C VAL A 178 23.97 -19.64 -3.40
N PRO A 179 23.53 -20.90 -3.65
CA PRO A 179 22.15 -21.16 -4.05
C PRO A 179 21.12 -20.65 -3.02
N GLY A 180 21.43 -20.81 -1.71
CA GLY A 180 20.59 -20.29 -0.63
C GLY A 180 20.54 -18.76 -0.64
N LEU A 181 21.66 -18.07 -0.83
CA LEU A 181 21.73 -16.61 -0.97
C LEU A 181 20.89 -16.12 -2.15
N VAL A 182 21.05 -16.76 -3.32
CA VAL A 182 20.28 -16.39 -4.52
C VAL A 182 18.79 -16.60 -4.29
N MET A 183 18.38 -17.75 -3.74
CA MET A 183 16.96 -18.05 -3.50
C MET A 183 16.35 -17.10 -2.46
N VAL A 184 16.99 -16.95 -1.29
CA VAL A 184 16.45 -16.10 -0.23
C VAL A 184 16.53 -14.63 -0.64
N GLY A 185 17.62 -14.17 -1.22
CA GLY A 185 17.79 -12.77 -1.67
C GLY A 185 16.79 -12.37 -2.75
N SER A 186 16.46 -13.29 -3.67
CA SER A 186 15.52 -13.00 -4.76
C SER A 186 14.05 -13.13 -4.36
N PHE A 187 13.69 -14.09 -3.48
CA PHE A 187 12.29 -14.44 -3.20
C PHE A 187 11.77 -13.91 -1.87
N ALA A 188 12.62 -13.66 -0.87
CA ALA A 188 12.18 -13.37 0.48
C ALA A 188 11.31 -12.09 0.57
N VAL A 189 11.80 -10.97 0.06
CA VAL A 189 11.07 -9.70 0.06
C VAL A 189 9.85 -9.74 -0.88
N PRO A 190 9.94 -10.25 -2.12
CA PRO A 190 8.77 -10.49 -2.97
C PRO A 190 7.68 -11.32 -2.27
N ILE A 191 8.01 -12.44 -1.63
CA ILE A 191 7.05 -13.26 -0.90
C ILE A 191 6.42 -12.49 0.26
N ALA A 192 7.24 -11.80 1.08
CA ALA A 192 6.73 -10.98 2.17
C ALA A 192 5.75 -9.90 1.64
N THR A 193 6.08 -9.27 0.51
CA THR A 193 5.20 -8.28 -0.12
C THR A 193 3.89 -8.89 -0.63
N VAL A 194 3.93 -10.10 -1.17
CA VAL A 194 2.70 -10.83 -1.54
C VAL A 194 1.85 -11.13 -0.31
N VAL A 195 2.46 -11.46 0.84
CA VAL A 195 1.73 -11.61 2.11
C VAL A 195 1.03 -10.29 2.47
N LEU A 196 1.69 -9.13 2.31
CA LEU A 196 1.04 -7.83 2.50
C LEU A 196 -0.23 -7.69 1.63
N PHE A 197 -0.13 -7.98 0.34
CA PHE A 197 -1.30 -7.90 -0.56
C PHE A 197 -2.37 -8.93 -0.23
N PHE A 198 -2.01 -10.10 0.29
CA PHE A 198 -2.95 -11.08 0.80
C PHE A 198 -3.71 -10.54 2.02
N GLU A 199 -3.02 -9.84 2.92
CA GLU A 199 -3.63 -9.17 4.08
C GLU A 199 -4.50 -7.97 3.66
N LEU A 200 -4.10 -7.22 2.62
CA LEU A 200 -4.91 -6.14 2.05
C LEU A 200 -6.18 -6.63 1.34
N ASN A 201 -6.22 -7.89 0.89
CA ASN A 201 -7.42 -8.49 0.30
C ASN A 201 -8.45 -8.83 1.37
N VAL A 202 -9.10 -7.82 1.96
CA VAL A 202 -10.06 -7.96 3.06
C VAL A 202 -11.21 -8.93 2.75
N ARG A 203 -11.54 -9.12 1.47
CA ARG A 203 -12.59 -10.08 1.06
C ARG A 203 -12.21 -11.53 1.35
N LYS A 204 -10.91 -11.83 1.48
CA LYS A 204 -10.36 -13.15 1.82
C LYS A 204 -10.92 -14.28 0.94
N ASN A 205 -11.18 -14.01 -0.33
CA ASN A 205 -11.77 -14.93 -1.29
C ASN A 205 -10.75 -15.55 -2.26
N ILE A 206 -9.45 -15.33 -2.04
CA ILE A 206 -8.36 -15.94 -2.82
C ILE A 206 -7.53 -16.80 -1.88
N SER A 207 -7.41 -18.09 -2.18
CA SER A 207 -6.61 -19.02 -1.38
C SER A 207 -5.11 -18.82 -1.60
N ILE A 208 -4.32 -19.16 -0.60
CA ILE A 208 -2.85 -19.14 -0.70
C ILE A 208 -2.35 -20.02 -1.86
N PHE A 209 -3.06 -21.12 -2.19
CA PHE A 209 -2.76 -21.94 -3.35
C PHE A 209 -2.81 -21.13 -4.66
N GLN A 210 -3.84 -20.31 -4.85
CA GLN A 210 -3.94 -19.45 -6.04
C GLN A 210 -2.83 -18.38 -6.05
N VAL A 211 -2.50 -17.83 -4.91
CA VAL A 211 -1.42 -16.84 -4.77
C VAL A 211 -0.07 -17.45 -5.17
N VAL A 212 0.28 -18.61 -4.62
CA VAL A 212 1.52 -19.32 -4.94
C VAL A 212 1.55 -19.76 -6.40
N ARG A 213 0.42 -20.27 -6.90
CA ARG A 213 0.28 -20.65 -8.32
C ARG A 213 0.62 -19.49 -9.25
N TRP A 214 0.04 -18.30 -9.01
CA TRP A 214 0.25 -17.15 -9.89
C TRP A 214 1.60 -16.46 -9.65
N LEU A 215 2.19 -16.60 -8.47
CA LEU A 215 3.57 -16.20 -8.23
C LEU A 215 4.54 -17.02 -9.09
N LEU A 216 4.40 -18.34 -9.06
CA LEU A 216 5.32 -19.23 -9.78
C LEU A 216 5.03 -19.25 -11.29
N LEU A 217 3.83 -19.69 -11.69
CA LEU A 217 3.47 -19.79 -13.10
C LEU A 217 3.39 -18.41 -13.77
N GLY A 218 2.76 -17.44 -13.10
CA GLY A 218 2.60 -16.09 -13.63
C GLY A 218 3.94 -15.39 -13.80
N GLY A 219 4.85 -15.55 -12.85
CA GLY A 219 6.21 -15.01 -12.93
C GLY A 219 6.97 -15.59 -14.12
N VAL A 220 7.03 -16.92 -14.26
CA VAL A 220 7.73 -17.59 -15.37
C VAL A 220 7.08 -17.24 -16.73
N LEU A 221 5.77 -17.31 -16.83
CA LEU A 221 5.06 -16.98 -18.08
C LEU A 221 5.27 -15.51 -18.47
N SER A 222 5.36 -14.60 -17.50
CA SER A 222 5.66 -13.19 -17.76
C SER A 222 7.06 -12.99 -18.32
N LEU A 223 8.07 -13.72 -17.81
CA LEU A 223 9.43 -13.68 -18.37
C LEU A 223 9.47 -14.21 -19.80
N ILE A 224 8.76 -15.31 -20.10
CA ILE A 224 8.66 -15.85 -21.44
C ILE A 224 8.02 -14.80 -22.38
N ALA A 225 6.89 -14.22 -21.97
CA ALA A 225 6.20 -13.20 -22.75
C ALA A 225 7.04 -11.94 -22.94
N THR A 226 7.81 -11.52 -21.93
CA THR A 226 8.78 -10.41 -22.02
C THR A 226 9.87 -10.72 -23.04
N SER A 227 10.44 -11.93 -23.02
CA SER A 227 11.47 -12.33 -23.97
C SER A 227 10.95 -12.30 -25.42
N MET A 228 9.70 -12.73 -25.64
CA MET A 228 9.03 -12.61 -26.93
C MET A 228 8.82 -11.15 -27.34
N ASN A 229 8.33 -10.30 -26.43
CA ASN A 229 8.15 -8.87 -26.71
C ASN A 229 9.48 -8.18 -27.03
N ASN A 230 10.56 -8.50 -26.32
CA ASN A 230 11.87 -7.96 -26.59
C ASN A 230 12.37 -8.35 -27.99
N MET A 231 12.10 -9.56 -28.45
CA MET A 231 12.46 -10.02 -29.78
C MET A 231 11.72 -9.24 -30.89
N PHE A 232 10.43 -8.92 -30.70
CA PHE A 232 9.61 -8.27 -31.73
C PHE A 232 9.56 -6.76 -31.65
N ILE A 233 9.58 -6.19 -30.45
CA ILE A 233 9.38 -4.75 -30.17
C ILE A 233 10.68 -4.13 -29.66
N GLY A 234 11.33 -4.77 -28.68
CA GLY A 234 12.52 -4.23 -28.01
C GLY A 234 13.65 -3.94 -28.99
N SER A 235 13.93 -4.87 -29.91
CA SER A 235 14.96 -4.70 -30.95
C SER A 235 14.73 -3.51 -31.90
N LYS A 236 13.49 -3.01 -32.00
CA LYS A 236 13.15 -1.81 -32.80
C LYS A 236 13.27 -0.51 -32.02
N LEU A 237 13.36 -0.59 -30.71
CA LEU A 237 13.37 0.52 -29.77
C LEU A 237 14.69 0.62 -28.99
N ASP A 238 15.77 0.04 -29.51
CA ASP A 238 17.11 0.01 -28.88
C ASP A 238 17.64 1.39 -28.50
N PHE A 239 17.18 2.44 -29.20
CA PHE A 239 17.53 3.82 -28.87
C PHE A 239 17.06 4.28 -27.49
N LEU A 240 16.10 3.58 -26.88
CA LEU A 240 15.64 3.83 -25.51
C LEU A 240 16.53 3.17 -24.46
N GLY A 241 17.50 2.34 -24.86
CA GLY A 241 18.36 1.59 -23.93
C GLY A 241 17.55 0.74 -22.95
N ALA A 242 17.99 0.69 -21.69
CA ALA A 242 17.31 -0.11 -20.65
C ALA A 242 15.87 0.33 -20.36
N SER A 243 15.48 1.56 -20.72
CA SER A 243 14.12 2.06 -20.50
C SER A 243 13.07 1.33 -21.37
N VAL A 244 13.47 0.64 -22.44
CA VAL A 244 12.58 -0.17 -23.27
C VAL A 244 11.86 -1.25 -22.46
N ALA A 245 12.43 -1.70 -21.34
CA ALA A 245 11.86 -2.71 -20.46
C ALA A 245 10.42 -2.34 -20.00
N GLY A 246 10.16 -1.06 -19.69
CA GLY A 246 8.80 -0.63 -19.33
C GLY A 246 7.76 -0.91 -20.43
N LEU A 247 8.15 -0.81 -21.70
CA LEU A 247 7.27 -1.03 -22.85
C LEU A 247 7.14 -2.51 -23.23
N THR A 248 8.06 -3.35 -22.85
CA THR A 248 8.04 -4.78 -23.20
C THR A 248 7.52 -5.67 -22.05
N GLU A 249 7.86 -5.32 -20.81
CA GLU A 249 7.55 -6.13 -19.64
C GLU A 249 6.15 -5.86 -19.08
N GLU A 250 5.72 -4.59 -18.94
CA GLU A 250 4.41 -4.32 -18.37
C GLU A 250 3.27 -4.88 -19.23
N PRO A 251 3.28 -4.77 -20.59
CA PRO A 251 2.31 -5.47 -21.43
C PRO A 251 2.40 -6.99 -21.32
N ALA A 252 3.60 -7.57 -21.18
CA ALA A 252 3.77 -9.01 -20.99
C ALA A 252 3.08 -9.51 -19.72
N LYS A 253 3.29 -8.82 -18.59
CA LYS A 253 2.65 -9.13 -17.31
C LYS A 253 1.13 -8.98 -17.39
N MET A 254 0.63 -7.95 -18.10
CA MET A 254 -0.80 -7.77 -18.34
C MET A 254 -1.41 -8.90 -19.18
N LEU A 255 -0.69 -9.41 -20.16
CA LEU A 255 -1.16 -10.56 -20.95
C LEU A 255 -1.41 -11.78 -20.05
N ILE A 256 -0.52 -12.03 -19.08
CA ILE A 256 -0.69 -13.16 -18.15
C ILE A 256 -1.88 -12.93 -17.21
N LEU A 257 -2.12 -11.68 -16.77
CA LEU A 257 -3.30 -11.36 -15.96
C LEU A 257 -4.63 -11.66 -16.65
N ILE A 258 -4.68 -11.61 -17.99
CA ILE A 258 -5.89 -11.96 -18.77
C ILE A 258 -6.28 -13.43 -18.57
N LEU A 259 -5.34 -14.32 -18.26
CA LEU A 259 -5.62 -15.72 -18.01
C LEU A 259 -6.45 -15.96 -16.74
N VAL A 260 -6.40 -15.06 -15.78
CA VAL A 260 -7.13 -15.18 -14.49
C VAL A 260 -8.34 -14.24 -14.39
N ILE A 261 -8.40 -13.20 -15.22
CA ILE A 261 -9.38 -12.12 -15.06
C ILE A 261 -10.84 -12.57 -15.21
N ASN A 262 -11.11 -13.61 -15.99
CA ASN A 262 -12.48 -14.08 -16.25
C ASN A 262 -13.06 -14.97 -15.16
N ASP A 263 -12.32 -15.31 -14.12
CA ASP A 263 -12.87 -16.06 -13.01
C ASP A 263 -13.88 -15.19 -12.24
N ARG A 264 -15.14 -15.64 -12.23
CA ARG A 264 -16.25 -14.90 -11.60
C ARG A 264 -16.15 -14.83 -10.08
N ARG A 265 -15.32 -15.67 -9.45
CA ARG A 265 -15.07 -15.65 -8.00
C ARG A 265 -14.33 -14.39 -7.56
N TYR A 266 -13.69 -13.68 -8.49
CA TYR A 266 -12.77 -12.58 -8.20
C TYR A 266 -13.22 -11.27 -8.87
N PRO A 267 -14.32 -10.65 -8.40
CA PRO A 267 -14.85 -9.42 -9.01
C PRO A 267 -14.24 -8.13 -8.43
N TYR A 268 -13.51 -8.20 -7.32
CA TYR A 268 -13.09 -7.02 -6.55
C TYR A 268 -11.76 -6.43 -7.05
N ILE A 269 -11.61 -5.12 -6.91
CA ILE A 269 -10.35 -4.40 -7.19
C ILE A 269 -9.19 -5.04 -6.43
N LEU A 270 -9.40 -5.38 -5.13
CA LEU A 270 -8.38 -6.01 -4.29
C LEU A 270 -7.99 -7.42 -4.77
N ASN A 271 -8.88 -8.13 -5.47
CA ASN A 271 -8.51 -9.41 -6.10
C ASN A 271 -7.53 -9.21 -7.26
N GLY A 272 -7.81 -8.25 -8.14
CA GLY A 272 -6.89 -7.89 -9.21
C GLY A 272 -5.54 -7.47 -8.67
N MET A 273 -5.54 -6.64 -7.63
CA MET A 273 -4.33 -6.18 -6.94
C MET A 273 -3.48 -7.34 -6.42
N LEU A 274 -4.08 -8.32 -5.74
CA LEU A 274 -3.36 -9.49 -5.20
C LEU A 274 -2.81 -10.38 -6.32
N PHE A 275 -3.57 -10.63 -7.39
CA PHE A 275 -3.06 -11.38 -8.54
C PHE A 275 -1.92 -10.64 -9.25
N GLY A 276 -2.06 -9.32 -9.42
CA GLY A 276 -1.00 -8.49 -9.98
C GLY A 276 0.26 -8.50 -9.12
N ALA A 277 0.11 -8.39 -7.80
CA ALA A 277 1.23 -8.49 -6.86
C ALA A 277 1.91 -9.86 -6.91
N ALA A 278 1.16 -10.95 -6.98
CA ALA A 278 1.71 -12.31 -7.07
C ALA A 278 2.52 -12.50 -8.37
N ILE A 279 1.96 -12.09 -9.52
CA ILE A 279 2.65 -12.18 -10.83
C ILE A 279 3.88 -11.28 -10.86
N GLY A 280 3.75 -10.02 -10.38
CA GLY A 280 4.87 -9.07 -10.31
C GLY A 280 5.98 -9.52 -9.36
N ALA A 281 5.63 -10.15 -8.25
CA ALA A 281 6.58 -10.73 -7.29
C ALA A 281 7.34 -11.93 -7.89
N GLY A 282 6.62 -12.83 -8.58
CA GLY A 282 7.24 -13.93 -9.29
C GLY A 282 8.19 -13.44 -10.38
N PHE A 283 7.76 -12.46 -11.19
CA PHE A 283 8.61 -11.84 -12.20
C PHE A 283 9.89 -11.26 -11.56
N ALA A 284 9.74 -10.39 -10.55
CA ALA A 284 10.87 -9.76 -9.87
C ALA A 284 11.85 -10.77 -9.25
N ALA A 285 11.31 -11.83 -8.64
CA ALA A 285 12.13 -12.87 -8.00
C ALA A 285 12.93 -13.67 -9.02
N PHE A 286 12.30 -14.16 -10.09
CA PHE A 286 12.98 -14.92 -11.14
C PHE A 286 13.96 -14.07 -11.94
N GLU A 287 13.60 -12.82 -12.23
CA GLU A 287 14.50 -11.88 -12.91
C GLU A 287 15.74 -11.60 -12.04
N THR A 288 15.56 -11.31 -10.75
CA THR A 288 16.67 -11.07 -9.81
C THR A 288 17.55 -12.30 -9.67
N ALA A 289 16.97 -13.50 -9.57
CA ALA A 289 17.73 -14.75 -9.57
C ALA A 289 18.52 -14.93 -10.89
N GLY A 290 17.91 -14.59 -12.03
CA GLY A 290 18.59 -14.63 -13.34
C GLY A 290 19.80 -13.71 -13.40
N TYR A 291 19.67 -12.47 -12.93
CA TYR A 291 20.80 -11.53 -12.85
C TYR A 291 21.94 -12.06 -11.96
N ALA A 292 21.62 -12.71 -10.85
CA ALA A 292 22.62 -13.29 -9.94
C ALA A 292 23.50 -14.36 -10.62
N PHE A 293 23.01 -15.04 -11.65
CA PHE A 293 23.79 -16.02 -12.41
C PHE A 293 24.67 -15.38 -13.50
N VAL A 294 24.35 -14.17 -13.94
CA VAL A 294 25.07 -13.49 -15.03
C VAL A 294 26.16 -12.55 -14.50
N VAL A 295 25.90 -11.88 -13.38
CA VAL A 295 26.81 -10.88 -12.80
C VAL A 295 27.51 -11.52 -11.59
N ALA A 296 28.65 -12.15 -11.82
CA ALA A 296 29.41 -12.87 -10.78
C ALA A 296 30.19 -11.94 -9.80
N GLN A 297 30.27 -10.63 -10.07
CA GLN A 297 30.94 -9.65 -9.21
C GLN A 297 29.87 -8.88 -8.41
N ASP A 298 30.02 -8.78 -7.09
CA ASP A 298 29.12 -8.07 -6.16
C ASP A 298 27.69 -8.66 -6.07
N ILE A 299 27.57 -9.98 -6.24
CA ILE A 299 26.28 -10.70 -6.26
C ILE A 299 25.44 -10.41 -5.01
N GLU A 300 26.08 -10.27 -3.83
CA GLU A 300 25.39 -10.03 -2.57
C GLU A 300 24.70 -8.67 -2.54
N TRP A 301 25.38 -7.63 -3.04
CA TRP A 301 24.86 -6.26 -3.06
C TRP A 301 23.72 -6.10 -4.08
N ASP A 302 23.87 -6.67 -5.27
CA ASP A 302 22.85 -6.61 -6.30
C ASP A 302 21.59 -7.41 -5.90
N LEU A 303 21.73 -8.58 -5.30
CA LEU A 303 20.62 -9.34 -4.74
C LEU A 303 19.87 -8.56 -3.66
N LEU A 304 20.62 -7.97 -2.71
CA LEU A 304 20.04 -7.20 -1.62
C LEU A 304 19.29 -5.98 -2.15
N LYS A 305 19.91 -5.20 -3.03
CA LYS A 305 19.33 -4.01 -3.64
C LYS A 305 18.06 -4.34 -4.42
N ARG A 306 18.12 -5.31 -5.35
CA ARG A 306 16.98 -5.70 -6.18
C ARG A 306 15.86 -6.33 -5.33
N GLY A 307 16.21 -7.16 -4.34
CA GLY A 307 15.27 -7.77 -3.41
C GLY A 307 14.52 -6.71 -2.60
N ILE A 308 15.24 -5.84 -1.88
CA ILE A 308 14.64 -4.79 -1.02
C ILE A 308 13.80 -3.80 -1.84
N LEU A 309 14.20 -3.48 -3.06
CA LEU A 309 13.49 -2.51 -3.90
C LEU A 309 12.32 -3.12 -4.69
N SER A 310 12.18 -4.45 -4.73
CA SER A 310 11.12 -5.13 -5.49
C SER A 310 9.69 -4.68 -5.15
N PRO A 311 9.34 -4.32 -3.87
CA PRO A 311 8.02 -3.80 -3.53
C PRO A 311 7.71 -2.44 -4.16
N PHE A 312 8.74 -1.68 -4.54
CA PHE A 312 8.63 -0.35 -5.13
C PHE A 312 8.68 -0.38 -6.67
N ALA A 313 8.92 -1.55 -7.24
CA ALA A 313 9.12 -1.78 -8.68
C ALA A 313 8.04 -2.72 -9.24
N HIS A 314 8.42 -3.83 -9.85
CA HIS A 314 7.54 -4.76 -10.57
C HIS A 314 6.30 -5.18 -9.80
N ILE A 315 6.40 -5.36 -8.48
CA ILE A 315 5.25 -5.76 -7.65
C ILE A 315 4.22 -4.64 -7.63
N ALA A 316 4.63 -3.40 -7.32
CA ALA A 316 3.72 -2.26 -7.27
C ALA A 316 3.12 -1.96 -8.64
N TRP A 317 3.94 -1.93 -9.71
CA TRP A 317 3.47 -1.60 -11.05
C TRP A 317 2.46 -2.62 -11.58
N THR A 318 2.72 -3.91 -11.39
CA THR A 318 1.79 -4.96 -11.82
C THR A 318 0.54 -4.99 -10.96
N ALA A 319 0.66 -4.78 -9.63
CA ALA A 319 -0.48 -4.72 -8.71
C ALA A 319 -1.43 -3.55 -9.04
N MET A 320 -0.89 -2.33 -9.26
CA MET A 320 -1.73 -1.17 -9.57
C MET A 320 -2.38 -1.29 -10.95
N SER A 321 -1.66 -1.83 -11.93
CA SER A 321 -2.20 -2.06 -13.28
C SER A 321 -3.34 -3.09 -13.25
N ALA A 322 -3.15 -4.19 -12.53
CA ALA A 322 -4.18 -5.21 -12.34
C ALA A 322 -5.39 -4.65 -11.59
N ALA A 323 -5.19 -3.93 -10.48
CA ALA A 323 -6.26 -3.29 -9.73
C ALA A 323 -7.09 -2.35 -10.61
N ALA A 324 -6.43 -1.53 -11.45
CA ALA A 324 -7.09 -0.63 -12.37
C ALA A 324 -7.92 -1.37 -13.43
N LEU A 325 -7.44 -2.52 -13.92
CA LEU A 325 -8.21 -3.34 -14.86
C LEU A 325 -9.43 -3.96 -14.18
N TRP A 326 -9.29 -4.45 -12.94
CA TRP A 326 -10.42 -4.96 -12.15
C TRP A 326 -11.43 -3.88 -11.78
N ARG A 327 -10.99 -2.63 -11.55
CA ARG A 327 -11.86 -1.46 -11.37
C ARG A 327 -12.79 -1.26 -12.56
N VAL A 328 -12.29 -1.44 -13.77
CA VAL A 328 -13.08 -1.32 -15.01
C VAL A 328 -13.98 -2.54 -15.22
N LYS A 329 -13.46 -3.73 -14.94
CA LYS A 329 -14.17 -4.99 -15.15
C LYS A 329 -15.33 -5.17 -14.16
N GLY A 330 -15.08 -4.98 -12.85
CA GLY A 330 -16.02 -5.32 -11.79
C GLY A 330 -16.50 -6.77 -11.90
N SER A 331 -17.81 -7.01 -11.81
CA SER A 331 -18.44 -8.32 -11.95
C SER A 331 -18.69 -8.76 -13.40
N ASN A 332 -18.41 -7.89 -14.40
CA ASN A 332 -18.64 -8.21 -15.81
C ASN A 332 -17.57 -9.16 -16.37
N PRO A 333 -17.88 -9.94 -17.43
CA PRO A 333 -16.87 -10.65 -18.19
C PRO A 333 -15.87 -9.67 -18.81
N PHE A 334 -14.61 -10.09 -18.86
CA PHE A 334 -13.57 -9.30 -19.52
C PHE A 334 -13.88 -9.12 -21.02
N ARG A 335 -13.64 -7.91 -21.50
CA ARG A 335 -13.72 -7.55 -22.92
C ARG A 335 -12.49 -6.72 -23.28
N PHE A 336 -11.89 -6.94 -24.43
CA PHE A 336 -10.68 -6.21 -24.86
C PHE A 336 -10.84 -4.69 -24.87
N ARG A 337 -12.06 -4.17 -25.09
CA ARG A 337 -12.35 -2.73 -24.98
C ARG A 337 -12.07 -2.15 -23.59
N MET A 338 -11.99 -2.97 -22.55
CA MET A 338 -11.63 -2.52 -21.20
C MET A 338 -10.17 -2.09 -21.09
N LEU A 339 -9.31 -2.60 -21.99
CA LEU A 339 -7.89 -2.18 -22.07
C LEU A 339 -7.71 -0.77 -22.65
N ILE A 340 -8.72 -0.21 -23.27
CA ILE A 340 -8.71 1.18 -23.75
C ILE A 340 -9.58 2.12 -22.90
N ASP A 341 -10.18 1.62 -21.82
CA ASP A 341 -10.91 2.46 -20.87
C ASP A 341 -9.93 3.40 -20.16
N HIS A 342 -10.24 4.70 -20.14
CA HIS A 342 -9.36 5.73 -19.58
C HIS A 342 -9.00 5.48 -18.11
N ARG A 343 -9.88 4.85 -17.32
CA ARG A 343 -9.63 4.50 -15.90
C ARG A 343 -8.52 3.46 -15.75
N PHE A 344 -8.41 2.54 -16.71
CA PHE A 344 -7.31 1.58 -16.77
C PHE A 344 -6.06 2.22 -17.39
N VAL A 345 -6.21 2.84 -18.56
CA VAL A 345 -5.08 3.36 -19.36
C VAL A 345 -4.22 4.33 -18.57
N ARG A 346 -4.82 5.25 -17.80
CA ARG A 346 -4.07 6.24 -17.00
C ARG A 346 -3.14 5.57 -15.98
N VAL A 347 -3.60 4.55 -15.30
CA VAL A 347 -2.80 3.82 -14.29
C VAL A 347 -1.75 2.94 -14.97
N PHE A 348 -2.14 2.26 -16.05
CA PHE A 348 -1.22 1.40 -16.79
C PHE A 348 -0.09 2.17 -17.46
N VAL A 349 -0.39 3.32 -18.06
CA VAL A 349 0.64 4.23 -18.61
C VAL A 349 1.54 4.78 -17.51
N ALA A 350 0.98 5.11 -16.34
CA ALA A 350 1.79 5.50 -15.19
C ALA A 350 2.77 4.39 -14.77
N ALA A 351 2.34 3.11 -14.76
CA ALA A 351 3.21 1.97 -14.47
C ALA A 351 4.36 1.86 -15.49
N ILE A 352 4.04 1.96 -16.77
CA ILE A 352 5.05 1.95 -17.86
C ILE A 352 6.05 3.09 -17.68
N ILE A 353 5.58 4.32 -17.44
CA ILE A 353 6.44 5.49 -17.27
C ILE A 353 7.35 5.33 -16.04
N LEU A 354 6.80 4.89 -14.91
CA LEU A 354 7.59 4.65 -13.70
C LEU A 354 8.67 3.59 -13.93
N HIS A 355 8.34 2.52 -14.66
CA HIS A 355 9.31 1.49 -15.03
C HIS A 355 10.38 2.01 -15.98
N MET A 356 10.00 2.76 -17.01
CA MET A 356 10.96 3.39 -17.93
C MET A 356 11.92 4.31 -17.17
N LEU A 357 11.41 5.19 -16.31
CA LEU A 357 12.20 6.11 -15.49
C LEU A 357 13.11 5.38 -14.50
N TRP A 358 12.66 4.26 -13.95
CA TRP A 358 13.46 3.41 -13.07
C TRP A 358 14.76 2.95 -13.74
N ASN A 359 14.68 2.59 -15.00
CA ASN A 359 15.78 2.05 -15.78
C ASN A 359 16.63 3.10 -16.51
N THR A 360 16.32 4.40 -16.42
CA THR A 360 17.15 5.47 -16.96
C THR A 360 18.50 5.55 -16.25
N SER A 361 19.50 6.08 -16.91
CA SER A 361 20.86 6.25 -16.37
C SER A 361 21.04 7.45 -15.45
N TRP A 362 20.07 8.40 -15.42
CA TRP A 362 20.18 9.53 -14.51
C TRP A 362 19.94 9.10 -13.05
N GLU A 363 20.61 9.78 -12.11
CA GLU A 363 20.45 9.53 -10.68
C GLU A 363 20.17 10.83 -9.92
N LEU A 364 19.49 10.72 -8.77
CA LEU A 364 19.34 11.85 -7.88
C LEU A 364 20.61 12.05 -7.06
N PRO A 365 21.13 13.28 -6.94
CA PRO A 365 22.39 13.55 -6.26
C PRO A 365 22.29 13.47 -4.71
N ILE A 366 21.28 12.78 -4.18
CA ILE A 366 21.00 12.68 -2.75
C ILE A 366 21.66 11.43 -2.16
N PHE A 367 21.41 10.27 -2.78
CA PHE A 367 22.00 8.97 -2.42
C PHE A 367 21.73 7.94 -3.54
N PRO A 368 22.49 6.82 -3.59
CA PRO A 368 22.52 5.91 -4.75
C PRO A 368 21.19 5.28 -5.18
N ILE A 369 20.18 5.19 -4.26
CA ILE A 369 18.85 4.62 -4.55
C ILE A 369 17.74 5.68 -4.44
N GLY A 370 18.08 6.97 -4.43
CA GLY A 370 17.14 8.07 -4.22
C GLY A 370 16.05 8.13 -5.27
N LYS A 371 16.42 7.96 -6.54
CA LYS A 371 15.49 7.90 -7.66
C LYS A 371 14.48 6.77 -7.48
N GLN A 372 14.96 5.57 -7.16
CA GLN A 372 14.13 4.38 -6.99
C GLN A 372 13.12 4.53 -5.85
N LEU A 373 13.54 5.13 -4.73
CA LEU A 373 12.63 5.40 -3.61
C LEU A 373 11.57 6.42 -3.98
N VAL A 374 11.91 7.51 -4.66
CA VAL A 374 10.94 8.52 -5.11
C VAL A 374 9.91 7.88 -6.06
N LEU A 375 10.36 7.14 -7.08
CA LEU A 375 9.48 6.47 -8.03
C LEU A 375 8.59 5.42 -7.33
N GLY A 376 9.17 4.70 -6.35
CA GLY A 376 8.43 3.75 -5.52
C GLY A 376 7.36 4.40 -4.67
N VAL A 377 7.65 5.53 -4.02
CA VAL A 377 6.66 6.31 -3.26
C VAL A 377 5.52 6.76 -4.17
N VAL A 378 5.83 7.23 -5.39
CA VAL A 378 4.80 7.57 -6.38
C VAL A 378 3.91 6.37 -6.72
N ALA A 379 4.49 5.20 -6.98
CA ALA A 379 3.72 3.98 -7.23
C ALA A 379 2.82 3.60 -6.05
N TRP A 380 3.33 3.68 -4.81
CA TRP A 380 2.57 3.35 -3.61
C TRP A 380 1.44 4.33 -3.30
N ILE A 381 1.58 5.62 -3.61
CA ILE A 381 0.49 6.59 -3.48
C ILE A 381 -0.68 6.19 -4.40
N ILE A 382 -0.40 5.84 -5.66
CA ILE A 382 -1.42 5.37 -6.59
C ILE A 382 -2.06 4.08 -6.10
N LEU A 383 -1.24 3.14 -5.63
CA LEU A 383 -1.66 1.83 -5.17
C LEU A 383 -2.54 1.93 -3.92
N LEU A 384 -2.18 2.75 -2.94
CA LEU A 384 -3.00 2.98 -1.74
C LEU A 384 -4.36 3.60 -2.07
N GLY A 385 -4.42 4.51 -3.04
CA GLY A 385 -5.71 5.02 -3.54
C GLY A 385 -6.58 3.90 -4.13
N LEU A 386 -5.99 2.96 -4.89
CA LEU A 386 -6.71 1.79 -5.40
C LEU A 386 -7.13 0.81 -4.29
N VAL A 387 -6.34 0.68 -3.21
CA VAL A 387 -6.75 -0.06 -2.00
C VAL A 387 -8.00 0.57 -1.40
N GLN A 388 -7.99 1.90 -1.23
CA GLN A 388 -9.15 2.63 -0.70
C GLN A 388 -10.41 2.42 -1.53
N GLU A 389 -10.29 2.52 -2.87
CA GLU A 389 -11.42 2.23 -3.78
C GLU A 389 -11.91 0.78 -3.61
N GLY A 390 -11.00 -0.17 -3.49
CA GLY A 390 -11.34 -1.58 -3.25
C GLY A 390 -12.04 -1.82 -1.91
N LEU A 391 -11.62 -1.15 -0.85
CA LEU A 391 -12.29 -1.19 0.46
C LEU A 391 -13.70 -0.60 0.38
N LYS A 392 -13.88 0.52 -0.34
CA LYS A 392 -15.21 1.10 -0.57
C LYS A 392 -16.11 0.16 -1.37
N GLN A 393 -15.57 -0.53 -2.40
CA GLN A 393 -16.33 -1.52 -3.17
C GLN A 393 -16.88 -2.63 -2.26
N VAL A 394 -16.04 -3.22 -1.40
CA VAL A 394 -16.46 -4.27 -0.46
C VAL A 394 -17.46 -3.75 0.57
N ARG A 395 -17.25 -2.54 1.07
CA ARG A 395 -18.16 -1.87 2.02
C ARG A 395 -19.55 -1.66 1.43
N PHE A 396 -19.62 -1.17 0.21
CA PHE A 396 -20.88 -0.93 -0.49
C PHE A 396 -21.67 -2.24 -0.68
N GLU A 397 -21.01 -3.31 -1.12
CA GLU A 397 -21.66 -4.62 -1.30
C GLU A 397 -22.14 -5.22 0.02
N LYS A 398 -21.35 -5.09 1.10
CA LYS A 398 -21.75 -5.49 2.45
C LYS A 398 -23.04 -4.77 2.89
N GLN A 399 -23.08 -3.44 2.73
CA GLN A 399 -24.23 -2.62 3.10
C GLN A 399 -25.48 -2.99 2.28
N ALA A 400 -25.33 -3.18 0.97
CA ALA A 400 -26.44 -3.59 0.11
C ALA A 400 -27.02 -4.95 0.52
N LYS A 401 -26.18 -5.92 0.90
CA LYS A 401 -26.63 -7.23 1.35
C LYS A 401 -27.33 -7.18 2.70
N LEU A 402 -26.81 -6.39 3.65
CA LEU A 402 -27.46 -6.21 4.96
C LEU A 402 -28.84 -5.53 4.83
N ALA A 403 -28.96 -4.54 3.95
CA ALA A 403 -30.25 -3.88 3.69
C ALA A 403 -31.29 -4.85 3.11
N LEU A 404 -30.90 -5.73 2.19
CA LEU A 404 -31.78 -6.78 1.65
C LEU A 404 -32.25 -7.77 2.72
N GLN A 405 -31.39 -8.15 3.67
CA GLN A 405 -31.76 -9.05 4.78
C GLN A 405 -32.71 -8.40 5.79
N GLN A 406 -32.65 -7.08 5.96
CA GLN A 406 -33.58 -6.34 6.85
C GLN A 406 -34.97 -6.10 6.21
N SER A 407 -35.07 -6.19 4.89
CA SER A 407 -36.32 -6.01 4.14
C SER A 407 -37.06 -7.33 3.84
N ALA A 408 -36.44 -8.46 4.12
CA ALA A 408 -37.01 -9.82 3.94
C ALA A 408 -37.54 -10.37 5.25
#